data_8482fd0461029494ab5bec525198a6be
#
_entry.id   8482fd0461029494ab5bec525198a6be
#
_cell.length_a   1.000
_cell.length_b   1.000
_cell.length_c   1.000
_cell.angle_alpha   90.00
_cell.angle_beta   90.00
_cell.angle_gamma   90.00
#
_symmetry.space_group_name_H-M   'P 1'
#
loop_
_entity.id
_entity.type
_entity.pdbx_description
1 polymer ?
#
loop_
_entity_poly.entity_id
_entity_poly.type
_entity_poly.pdbx_seq_one_letter_code
_entity_poly.pdbx_strand_id
1 'polypeptide(L)'
;MFKVKFMRIMLISDIKASHYLCSQLERFSHEVDLFVEPVDGEMSLHTVPYCIVILAMPFKRNICILERLRKCKVWTPIILLNESIGSNEKALALNFGADDCMSYPFDIEELVARLYAIVRRSCGEASPYIYHGDIRFDTISREVFFQGEKIELTSRETALLEIFLLNKKRLLSKSHLQDKIFSWKREVNSNVVEVHISALRKKLGYGLIHTVHGQGYRLSHFSEKSR
;
A
#
# COMPACT_ATOMS: atom_id res chain seq x y z
N MET A 1 9.20 3.82 18.70
CA MET A 1 8.02 2.98 18.37
C MET A 1 7.54 3.43 17.00
N PHE A 2 7.85 2.64 15.98
CA PHE A 2 7.55 3.00 14.59
C PHE A 2 6.03 2.99 14.37
N LYS A 3 5.42 4.15 14.07
CA LYS A 3 4.02 4.22 13.66
C LYS A 3 3.92 3.75 12.21
N VAL A 4 3.21 2.68 12.01
CA VAL A 4 3.19 1.86 10.82
C VAL A 4 2.26 2.41 9.73
N LYS A 5 2.74 2.37 8.48
CA LYS A 5 2.00 2.71 7.26
C LYS A 5 0.86 1.70 7.03
N PHE A 6 -0.38 2.16 6.90
CA PHE A 6 -1.49 1.30 6.52
C PHE A 6 -1.33 0.84 5.07
N MET A 7 -1.31 -0.46 4.83
CA MET A 7 -1.36 -1.06 3.50
C MET A 7 -2.47 -2.09 3.45
N ARG A 8 -3.16 -2.17 2.34
CA ARG A 8 -3.97 -3.32 2.02
C ARG A 8 -3.11 -4.31 1.26
N ILE A 9 -2.88 -5.44 1.87
CA ILE A 9 -1.96 -6.49 1.42
C ILE A 9 -2.77 -7.68 0.97
N MET A 10 -2.49 -8.20 -0.22
CA MET A 10 -2.95 -9.51 -0.62
C MET A 10 -1.90 -10.53 -0.20
N LEU A 11 -2.31 -11.57 0.49
CA LEU A 11 -1.48 -12.73 0.80
C LEU A 11 -2.06 -13.97 0.12
N ILE A 12 -1.30 -14.56 -0.80
CA ILE A 12 -1.63 -15.86 -1.41
C ILE A 12 -0.71 -16.90 -0.78
N SER A 13 -1.30 -17.83 -0.01
CA SER A 13 -0.52 -18.78 0.78
C SER A 13 -1.29 -20.07 1.05
N ASP A 14 -0.62 -21.21 0.90
CA ASP A 14 -1.08 -22.52 1.35
C ASP A 14 -0.42 -22.96 2.68
N ILE A 15 0.43 -22.13 3.24
CA ILE A 15 1.24 -22.43 4.42
C ILE A 15 0.40 -22.38 5.69
N LYS A 16 0.51 -23.38 6.56
CA LYS A 16 -0.15 -23.41 7.88
C LYS A 16 0.15 -22.15 8.75
N ALA A 17 1.28 -21.50 8.52
CA ALA A 17 1.69 -20.28 9.18
C ALA A 17 1.06 -18.99 8.61
N SER A 18 0.21 -19.08 7.58
CA SER A 18 -0.38 -17.90 6.91
C SER A 18 -1.23 -17.06 7.87
N HIS A 19 -2.02 -17.68 8.74
CA HIS A 19 -2.79 -16.96 9.76
C HIS A 19 -1.90 -16.22 10.76
N TYR A 20 -0.73 -16.82 11.13
CA TYR A 20 0.23 -16.14 11.98
C TYR A 20 0.82 -14.91 11.27
N LEU A 21 1.22 -15.05 10.01
CA LEU A 21 1.72 -13.92 9.22
C LEU A 21 0.67 -12.82 9.06
N CYS A 22 -0.59 -13.16 8.80
CA CYS A 22 -1.69 -12.20 8.78
C CYS A 22 -1.79 -11.44 10.10
N SER A 23 -1.83 -12.18 11.23
CA SER A 23 -1.94 -11.54 12.55
C SER A 23 -0.76 -10.63 12.88
N GLN A 24 0.46 -10.99 12.46
CA GLN A 24 1.64 -10.14 12.63
C GLN A 24 1.53 -8.86 11.79
N LEU A 25 1.17 -8.96 10.51
CA LEU A 25 0.99 -7.80 9.64
C LEU A 25 -0.16 -6.89 10.11
N GLU A 26 -1.26 -7.47 10.63
CA GLU A 26 -2.37 -6.72 11.24
C GLU A 26 -1.93 -5.94 12.49
N ARG A 27 -1.00 -6.47 13.30
CA ARG A 27 -0.40 -5.74 14.44
C ARG A 27 0.35 -4.49 14.01
N PHE A 28 0.89 -4.47 12.79
CA PHE A 28 1.46 -3.29 12.16
C PHE A 28 0.42 -2.39 11.49
N SER A 29 -0.87 -2.58 11.82
CA SER A 29 -1.99 -1.81 11.27
C SER A 29 -2.19 -1.97 9.76
N HIS A 30 -1.77 -3.11 9.19
CA HIS A 30 -2.08 -3.47 7.81
C HIS A 30 -3.40 -4.23 7.75
N GLU A 31 -4.06 -4.15 6.62
CA GLU A 31 -5.18 -5.02 6.28
C GLU A 31 -4.67 -6.13 5.36
N VAL A 32 -4.96 -7.37 5.71
CA VAL A 32 -4.51 -8.54 4.96
C VAL A 32 -5.70 -9.35 4.48
N ASP A 33 -5.83 -9.48 3.17
CA ASP A 33 -6.76 -10.41 2.54
C ASP A 33 -5.99 -11.69 2.19
N LEU A 34 -6.32 -12.78 2.89
CA LEU A 34 -5.70 -14.10 2.69
C LEU A 34 -6.47 -14.91 1.67
N PHE A 35 -5.76 -15.41 0.68
CA PHE A 35 -6.26 -16.34 -0.34
C PHE A 35 -5.46 -17.65 -0.28
N VAL A 36 -6.16 -18.77 -0.13
CA VAL A 36 -5.57 -20.11 -0.19
C VAL A 36 -5.50 -20.58 -1.65
N GLU A 37 -6.55 -20.31 -2.41
CA GLU A 37 -6.57 -20.59 -3.84
C GLU A 37 -6.05 -19.37 -4.63
N PRO A 38 -4.98 -19.55 -5.44
CA PRO A 38 -4.40 -18.45 -6.21
C PRO A 38 -5.38 -17.76 -7.15
N VAL A 39 -6.29 -18.52 -7.76
CA VAL A 39 -7.28 -18.01 -8.70
C VAL A 39 -8.18 -16.96 -8.06
N ASP A 40 -8.63 -17.19 -6.83
CA ASP A 40 -9.47 -16.24 -6.11
C ASP A 40 -8.74 -14.92 -5.82
N GLY A 41 -7.45 -15.01 -5.45
CA GLY A 41 -6.59 -13.86 -5.29
C GLY A 41 -6.37 -13.11 -6.61
N GLU A 42 -6.08 -13.83 -7.70
CA GLU A 42 -5.91 -13.24 -9.03
C GLU A 42 -7.18 -12.51 -9.49
N MET A 43 -8.35 -13.08 -9.27
CA MET A 43 -9.64 -12.43 -9.56
C MET A 43 -9.85 -11.16 -8.72
N SER A 44 -9.50 -11.21 -7.45
CA SER A 44 -9.64 -10.08 -6.52
C SER A 44 -8.78 -8.87 -6.94
N LEU A 45 -7.63 -9.07 -7.61
CA LEU A 45 -6.77 -7.99 -8.11
C LEU A 45 -7.45 -7.08 -9.15
N HIS A 46 -8.50 -7.57 -9.82
CA HIS A 46 -9.25 -6.77 -10.80
C HIS A 46 -10.27 -5.83 -10.14
N THR A 47 -10.68 -6.11 -8.92
CA THR A 47 -11.75 -5.38 -8.22
C THR A 47 -11.27 -4.64 -7.00
N VAL A 48 -10.22 -5.13 -6.35
CA VAL A 48 -9.68 -4.60 -5.09
C VAL A 48 -8.31 -3.98 -5.31
N PRO A 49 -8.12 -2.72 -4.91
CA PRO A 49 -6.83 -2.04 -5.05
C PRO A 49 -5.86 -2.43 -3.94
N TYR A 50 -5.04 -3.45 -4.16
CA TYR A 50 -3.96 -3.82 -3.24
C TYR A 50 -2.74 -2.93 -3.42
N CYS A 51 -2.05 -2.65 -2.31
CA CYS A 51 -0.78 -1.94 -2.32
C CYS A 51 0.38 -2.85 -2.72
N ILE A 52 0.29 -4.13 -2.32
CA ILE A 52 1.31 -5.16 -2.57
C ILE A 52 0.71 -6.55 -2.48
N VAL A 53 1.28 -7.48 -3.21
CA VAL A 53 0.98 -8.92 -3.15
C VAL A 53 2.13 -9.65 -2.49
N ILE A 54 1.83 -10.52 -1.54
CA ILE A 54 2.77 -11.48 -0.95
C ILE A 54 2.42 -12.86 -1.49
N LEU A 55 3.36 -13.50 -2.17
CA LEU A 55 3.24 -14.89 -2.61
C LEU A 55 4.04 -15.79 -1.65
N ALA A 56 3.36 -16.60 -0.88
CA ALA A 56 3.94 -17.50 0.11
C ALA A 56 3.52 -18.97 -0.15
N MET A 57 3.77 -19.42 -1.37
CA MET A 57 3.52 -20.76 -1.89
C MET A 57 4.85 -21.46 -2.17
N PRO A 58 4.89 -22.77 -2.45
CA PRO A 58 6.10 -23.42 -2.96
C PRO A 58 6.69 -22.70 -4.18
N PHE A 59 8.02 -22.59 -4.27
CA PHE A 59 8.71 -21.72 -5.23
C PHE A 59 8.19 -21.85 -6.67
N LYS A 60 8.03 -23.09 -7.16
CA LYS A 60 7.51 -23.33 -8.53
C LYS A 60 6.12 -22.75 -8.74
N ARG A 61 5.24 -22.84 -7.72
CA ARG A 61 3.90 -22.27 -7.76
C ARG A 61 3.93 -20.76 -7.75
N ASN A 62 4.77 -20.17 -6.91
CA ASN A 62 4.99 -18.71 -6.88
C ASN A 62 5.39 -18.18 -8.25
N ILE A 63 6.35 -18.83 -8.91
CA ILE A 63 6.81 -18.43 -10.26
C ILE A 63 5.67 -18.51 -11.29
N CYS A 64 4.87 -19.59 -11.26
CA CYS A 64 3.73 -19.71 -12.16
C CYS A 64 2.69 -18.60 -11.97
N ILE A 65 2.37 -18.28 -10.71
CA ILE A 65 1.43 -17.20 -10.37
C ILE A 65 2.00 -15.85 -10.84
N LEU A 66 3.26 -15.57 -10.49
CA LEU A 66 3.95 -14.34 -10.86
C LEU A 66 3.94 -14.12 -12.37
N GLU A 67 4.30 -15.15 -13.13
CA GLU A 67 4.32 -15.10 -14.60
C GLU A 67 2.92 -14.79 -15.18
N ARG A 68 1.86 -15.44 -14.68
CA ARG A 68 0.49 -15.16 -15.11
C ARG A 68 0.10 -13.72 -14.80
N LEU A 69 0.35 -13.24 -13.59
CA LEU A 69 0.04 -11.86 -13.20
C LEU A 69 0.75 -10.85 -14.10
N ARG A 70 2.03 -11.06 -14.40
CA ARG A 70 2.79 -10.14 -15.28
C ARG A 70 2.33 -10.21 -16.74
N LYS A 71 1.96 -11.40 -17.25
CA LYS A 71 1.32 -11.54 -18.57
C LYS A 71 -0.02 -10.81 -18.66
N CYS A 72 -0.81 -10.82 -17.59
CA CYS A 72 -2.06 -10.05 -17.47
C CYS A 72 -1.84 -8.56 -17.20
N LYS A 73 -0.59 -8.06 -17.24
CA LYS A 73 -0.23 -6.66 -17.00
C LYS A 73 -0.64 -6.15 -15.60
N VAL A 74 -0.64 -7.02 -14.61
CA VAL A 74 -0.80 -6.63 -13.21
C VAL A 74 0.51 -6.02 -12.74
N TRP A 75 0.52 -4.71 -12.47
CA TRP A 75 1.71 -3.96 -12.04
C TRP A 75 1.77 -3.75 -10.52
N THR A 76 0.81 -4.30 -9.78
CA THR A 76 0.89 -4.32 -8.31
C THR A 76 2.21 -4.96 -7.89
N PRO A 77 2.97 -4.35 -6.98
CA PRO A 77 4.23 -4.92 -6.48
C PRO A 77 4.03 -6.31 -5.88
N ILE A 78 5.01 -7.18 -6.06
CA ILE A 78 4.95 -8.57 -5.60
C ILE A 78 6.24 -8.93 -4.88
N ILE A 79 6.13 -9.45 -3.65
CA ILE A 79 7.23 -10.09 -2.92
C ILE A 79 6.98 -11.58 -2.77
N LEU A 80 8.03 -12.39 -2.94
CA LEU A 80 7.98 -13.83 -2.72
C LEU A 80 8.55 -14.19 -1.35
N LEU A 81 7.80 -15.03 -0.62
CA LEU A 81 8.26 -15.64 0.64
C LEU A 81 8.36 -17.16 0.44
N ASN A 82 9.51 -17.75 0.76
CA ASN A 82 9.73 -19.18 0.64
C ASN A 82 10.56 -19.72 1.82
N GLU A 83 10.45 -21.02 2.10
CA GLU A 83 11.20 -21.66 3.19
C GLU A 83 12.70 -21.65 2.95
N SER A 84 13.12 -21.82 1.69
CA SER A 84 14.52 -21.74 1.29
C SER A 84 14.58 -21.31 -0.17
N ILE A 85 15.31 -20.25 -0.46
CA ILE A 85 15.54 -19.78 -1.83
C ILE A 85 17.06 -19.68 -2.06
N GLY A 86 17.56 -20.48 -2.98
CA GLY A 86 18.94 -20.37 -3.46
C GLY A 86 19.17 -19.10 -4.29
N SER A 87 20.43 -18.72 -4.47
CA SER A 87 20.77 -17.51 -5.23
C SER A 87 20.22 -17.54 -6.66
N ASN A 88 20.25 -18.70 -7.32
CA ASN A 88 19.69 -18.87 -8.67
C ASN A 88 18.17 -18.70 -8.70
N GLU A 89 17.47 -19.20 -7.69
CA GLU A 89 16.02 -19.06 -7.58
C GLU A 89 15.62 -17.60 -7.30
N LYS A 90 16.38 -16.88 -6.46
CA LYS A 90 16.18 -15.44 -6.25
C LYS A 90 16.35 -14.66 -7.55
N ALA A 91 17.43 -14.94 -8.30
CA ALA A 91 17.66 -14.30 -9.59
C ALA A 91 16.52 -14.60 -10.58
N LEU A 92 16.06 -15.85 -10.61
CA LEU A 92 14.94 -16.26 -11.46
C LEU A 92 13.65 -15.50 -11.10
N ALA A 93 13.28 -15.45 -9.82
CA ALA A 93 12.08 -14.75 -9.37
C ALA A 93 12.11 -13.26 -9.74
N LEU A 94 13.24 -12.58 -9.52
CA LEU A 94 13.42 -11.17 -9.87
C LEU A 94 13.31 -10.95 -11.38
N ASN A 95 13.90 -11.84 -12.19
CA ASN A 95 13.81 -11.77 -13.66
C ASN A 95 12.38 -12.00 -14.16
N PHE A 96 11.57 -12.79 -13.48
CA PHE A 96 10.15 -12.96 -13.79
C PHE A 96 9.28 -11.80 -13.28
N GLY A 97 9.87 -10.79 -12.64
CA GLY A 97 9.20 -9.56 -12.25
C GLY A 97 8.73 -9.51 -10.80
N ALA A 98 9.30 -10.31 -9.90
CA ALA A 98 9.18 -10.06 -8.48
C ALA A 98 9.94 -8.79 -8.10
N ASP A 99 9.39 -8.02 -7.16
CA ASP A 99 10.01 -6.80 -6.66
C ASP A 99 11.02 -7.08 -5.53
N ASP A 100 10.87 -8.20 -4.83
CA ASP A 100 11.82 -8.73 -3.83
C ASP A 100 11.51 -10.21 -3.51
N CYS A 101 12.46 -10.87 -2.81
CA CYS A 101 12.33 -12.24 -2.33
C CYS A 101 12.94 -12.37 -0.93
N MET A 102 12.23 -13.05 -0.02
CA MET A 102 12.73 -13.38 1.31
C MET A 102 12.60 -14.87 1.60
N SER A 103 13.51 -15.37 2.44
CA SER A 103 13.48 -16.76 2.91
C SER A 103 13.10 -16.84 4.38
N TYR A 104 12.29 -17.83 4.74
CA TYR A 104 12.08 -18.18 6.15
C TYR A 104 13.37 -18.79 6.76
N PRO A 105 13.62 -18.59 8.04
CA PRO A 105 12.94 -17.65 8.93
C PRO A 105 13.37 -16.21 8.64
N PHE A 106 12.47 -15.25 8.85
CA PHE A 106 12.74 -13.82 8.74
C PHE A 106 12.11 -13.06 9.92
N ASP A 107 12.66 -11.88 10.18
CA ASP A 107 12.07 -10.96 11.12
C ASP A 107 10.88 -10.23 10.48
N ILE A 108 9.76 -10.11 11.21
CA ILE A 108 8.56 -9.43 10.72
C ILE A 108 8.84 -7.94 10.46
N GLU A 109 9.71 -7.31 11.25
CA GLU A 109 10.09 -5.91 11.06
C GLU A 109 10.89 -5.73 9.77
N GLU A 110 11.75 -6.70 9.41
CA GLU A 110 12.44 -6.70 8.12
C GLU A 110 11.45 -6.83 6.97
N LEU A 111 10.50 -7.76 7.04
CA LEU A 111 9.48 -7.93 6.01
C LEU A 111 8.72 -6.61 5.83
N VAL A 112 8.21 -6.03 6.90
CA VAL A 112 7.46 -4.77 6.86
C VAL A 112 8.29 -3.64 6.26
N ALA A 113 9.57 -3.52 6.62
CA ALA A 113 10.45 -2.51 6.05
C ALA A 113 10.65 -2.69 4.53
N ARG A 114 10.76 -3.93 4.06
CA ARG A 114 10.85 -4.26 2.63
C ARG A 114 9.55 -3.94 1.90
N LEU A 115 8.39 -4.31 2.46
CA LEU A 115 7.08 -3.96 1.88
C LEU A 115 6.96 -2.44 1.66
N TYR A 116 7.37 -1.63 2.64
CA TYR A 116 7.38 -0.18 2.50
C TYR A 116 8.32 0.31 1.41
N ALA A 117 9.53 -0.24 1.34
CA ALA A 117 10.50 0.15 0.34
C ALA A 117 10.01 -0.17 -1.08
N ILE A 118 9.36 -1.32 -1.27
CA ILE A 118 8.82 -1.76 -2.54
C ILE A 118 7.66 -0.85 -2.97
N VAL A 119 6.65 -0.65 -2.09
CA VAL A 119 5.49 0.20 -2.39
C VAL A 119 5.90 1.64 -2.67
N ARG A 120 6.87 2.19 -1.93
CA ARG A 120 7.42 3.52 -2.18
C ARG A 120 8.04 3.62 -3.57
N ARG A 121 8.88 2.66 -3.95
CA ARG A 121 9.53 2.64 -5.29
C ARG A 121 8.51 2.52 -6.42
N SER A 122 7.46 1.71 -6.25
CA SER A 122 6.42 1.57 -7.26
C SER A 122 5.63 2.86 -7.51
N CYS A 123 5.62 3.77 -6.54
CA CYS A 123 5.04 5.11 -6.67
C CYS A 123 6.03 6.16 -7.22
N GLY A 124 7.24 5.75 -7.60
CA GLY A 124 8.28 6.66 -8.13
C GLY A 124 9.00 7.47 -7.05
N GLU A 125 8.83 7.13 -5.77
CA GLU A 125 9.44 7.87 -4.67
C GLU A 125 10.71 7.14 -4.18
N ALA A 126 11.87 7.78 -4.38
CA ALA A 126 13.16 7.25 -3.91
C ALA A 126 13.46 7.61 -2.44
N SER A 127 12.91 8.71 -1.95
CA SER A 127 13.08 9.21 -0.59
C SER A 127 12.02 8.65 0.37
N PRO A 128 12.33 8.46 1.66
CA PRO A 128 11.32 8.20 2.68
C PRO A 128 10.36 9.40 2.88
N TYR A 129 10.70 10.55 2.33
CA TYR A 129 9.88 11.75 2.42
C TYR A 129 9.14 12.01 1.10
N ILE A 130 7.83 12.17 1.19
CA ILE A 130 7.00 12.64 0.08
C ILE A 130 6.75 14.13 0.29
N TYR A 131 7.10 14.93 -0.71
CA TYR A 131 6.84 16.37 -0.70
C TYR A 131 5.67 16.72 -1.61
N HIS A 132 4.80 17.62 -1.14
CA HIS A 132 3.71 18.16 -1.94
C HIS A 132 3.37 19.59 -1.46
N GLY A 133 3.84 20.61 -2.18
CA GLY A 133 3.82 21.99 -1.70
C GLY A 133 4.53 22.09 -0.36
N ASP A 134 3.86 22.69 0.63
CA ASP A 134 4.40 22.87 1.98
C ASP A 134 4.28 21.60 2.85
N ILE A 135 3.76 20.51 2.32
CA ILE A 135 3.64 19.23 3.03
C ILE A 135 4.91 18.41 2.83
N ARG A 136 5.48 17.94 3.95
CA ARG A 136 6.47 16.88 4.02
C ARG A 136 5.86 15.72 4.79
N PHE A 137 5.71 14.58 4.14
CA PHE A 137 5.22 13.35 4.73
C PHE A 137 6.36 12.34 4.85
N ASP A 138 6.67 11.92 6.06
CA ASP A 138 7.62 10.83 6.32
C ASP A 138 6.88 9.49 6.19
N THR A 139 7.26 8.70 5.19
CA THR A 139 6.60 7.41 4.93
C THR A 139 7.00 6.32 5.92
N ILE A 140 8.03 6.52 6.74
CA ILE A 140 8.48 5.55 7.76
C ILE A 140 7.79 5.84 9.09
N SER A 141 7.96 7.06 9.61
CA SER A 141 7.35 7.46 10.90
C SER A 141 5.87 7.84 10.77
N ARG A 142 5.38 8.07 9.53
CA ARG A 142 4.04 8.63 9.22
C ARG A 142 3.79 10.00 9.82
N GLU A 143 4.85 10.72 10.09
CA GLU A 143 4.76 12.07 10.54
C GLU A 143 4.48 13.01 9.38
N VAL A 144 3.60 13.96 9.64
CA VAL A 144 3.21 14.99 8.67
C VAL A 144 3.72 16.33 9.17
N PHE A 145 4.39 17.04 8.30
CA PHE A 145 4.82 18.42 8.53
C PHE A 145 4.15 19.30 7.49
N PHE A 146 3.62 20.42 7.93
CA PHE A 146 3.03 21.44 7.06
C PHE A 146 3.65 22.78 7.41
N GLN A 147 4.25 23.44 6.42
CA GLN A 147 5.01 24.69 6.60
C GLN A 147 6.12 24.59 7.66
N GLY A 148 6.73 23.40 7.77
CA GLY A 148 7.78 23.11 8.74
C GLY A 148 7.32 22.63 10.10
N GLU A 149 6.06 22.84 10.44
CA GLU A 149 5.46 22.45 11.74
C GLU A 149 4.87 21.06 11.67
N LYS A 150 5.08 20.24 12.72
CA LYS A 150 4.50 18.91 12.82
C LYS A 150 3.00 18.99 13.08
N ILE A 151 2.21 18.34 12.24
CA ILE A 151 0.75 18.30 12.34
C ILE A 151 0.29 16.93 12.82
N GLU A 152 -0.52 16.91 13.86
CA GLU A 152 -1.14 15.69 14.36
C GLU A 152 -2.36 15.30 13.53
N LEU A 153 -2.26 14.16 12.88
CA LEU A 153 -3.34 13.52 12.15
C LEU A 153 -3.75 12.22 12.86
N THR A 154 -5.03 11.90 12.82
CA THR A 154 -5.50 10.56 13.20
C THR A 154 -4.98 9.52 12.21
N SER A 155 -4.95 8.23 12.60
CA SER A 155 -4.48 7.16 11.72
C SER A 155 -5.23 7.11 10.39
N ARG A 156 -6.53 7.41 10.37
CA ARG A 156 -7.34 7.45 9.14
C ARG A 156 -7.06 8.68 8.27
N GLU A 157 -6.88 9.84 8.88
CA GLU A 157 -6.47 11.06 8.17
C GLU A 157 -5.10 10.88 7.53
N THR A 158 -4.16 10.27 8.26
CA THR A 158 -2.82 9.98 7.75
C THR A 158 -2.88 9.00 6.58
N ALA A 159 -3.67 7.93 6.70
CA ALA A 159 -3.86 6.96 5.62
C ALA A 159 -4.46 7.61 4.37
N LEU A 160 -5.47 8.46 4.55
CA LEU A 160 -6.12 9.18 3.47
C LEU A 160 -5.16 10.16 2.77
N LEU A 161 -4.41 10.95 3.55
CA LEU A 161 -3.40 11.86 3.02
C LEU A 161 -2.34 11.10 2.20
N GLU A 162 -1.88 9.98 2.71
CA GLU A 162 -0.89 9.15 2.03
C GLU A 162 -1.41 8.62 0.69
N ILE A 163 -2.66 8.12 0.64
CA ILE A 163 -3.29 7.68 -0.61
C ILE A 163 -3.26 8.80 -1.65
N PHE A 164 -3.59 10.03 -1.26
CA PHE A 164 -3.51 11.18 -2.15
C PHE A 164 -2.08 11.50 -2.58
N LEU A 165 -1.13 11.51 -1.66
CA LEU A 165 0.29 11.79 -1.94
C LEU A 165 0.92 10.77 -2.87
N LEU A 166 0.55 9.49 -2.76
CA LEU A 166 1.00 8.43 -3.67
C LEU A 166 0.30 8.45 -5.03
N ASN A 167 -0.81 9.17 -5.15
CA ASN A 167 -1.59 9.28 -6.37
C ASN A 167 -1.79 10.74 -6.82
N LYS A 168 -0.74 11.55 -6.73
CA LYS A 168 -0.77 13.02 -6.93
C LYS A 168 -1.51 13.47 -8.20
N LYS A 169 -1.44 12.69 -9.27
CA LYS A 169 -2.02 13.03 -10.59
C LYS A 169 -3.35 12.34 -10.88
N ARG A 170 -3.85 11.49 -9.98
CA ARG A 170 -5.04 10.66 -10.21
C ARG A 170 -6.28 11.26 -9.57
N LEU A 171 -7.39 11.11 -10.26
CA LEU A 171 -8.72 11.27 -9.67
C LEU A 171 -9.08 9.97 -8.94
N LEU A 172 -9.39 10.06 -7.67
CA LEU A 172 -9.73 8.92 -6.81
C LEU A 172 -11.22 8.94 -6.51
N SER A 173 -11.92 7.88 -6.88
CA SER A 173 -13.34 7.76 -6.59
C SER A 173 -13.58 7.59 -5.09
N LYS A 174 -14.78 7.95 -4.62
CA LYS A 174 -15.17 7.77 -3.22
C LYS A 174 -15.09 6.29 -2.79
N SER A 175 -15.57 5.37 -3.65
CA SER A 175 -15.49 3.93 -3.41
C SER A 175 -14.03 3.46 -3.24
N HIS A 176 -13.16 3.89 -4.15
CA HIS A 176 -11.73 3.55 -4.07
C HIS A 176 -11.08 4.03 -2.76
N LEU A 177 -11.44 5.24 -2.28
CA LEU A 177 -10.95 5.74 -1.00
C LEU A 177 -11.53 4.97 0.18
N GLN A 178 -12.81 4.61 0.12
CA GLN A 178 -13.46 3.76 1.13
C GLN A 178 -12.78 2.40 1.21
N ASP A 179 -12.59 1.72 0.09
CA ASP A 179 -11.98 0.38 0.02
C ASP A 179 -10.54 0.37 0.56
N LYS A 180 -9.81 1.47 0.39
CA LYS A 180 -8.43 1.60 0.90
C LYS A 180 -8.33 1.97 2.38
N ILE A 181 -9.35 2.58 2.96
CA ILE A 181 -9.34 3.06 4.37
C ILE A 181 -10.07 2.10 5.28
N PHE A 182 -11.05 1.35 4.74
CA PHE A 182 -11.92 0.47 5.52
C PHE A 182 -11.86 -0.97 5.01
N SER A 183 -11.84 -1.89 5.97
CA SER A 183 -11.88 -3.34 5.74
C SER A 183 -13.28 -3.80 5.35
N TRP A 184 -13.38 -4.86 4.57
CA TRP A 184 -14.60 -5.54 4.19
C TRP A 184 -15.49 -5.98 5.38
N LYS A 185 -14.91 -6.02 6.57
CA LYS A 185 -15.58 -6.51 7.78
C LYS A 185 -16.44 -5.47 8.51
N ARG A 186 -16.52 -4.23 8.02
CA ARG A 186 -17.32 -3.17 8.67
C ARG A 186 -18.25 -2.49 7.67
N GLU A 187 -19.55 -2.48 8.00
CA GLU A 187 -20.49 -1.55 7.37
C GLU A 187 -20.00 -0.12 7.59
N VAL A 188 -19.68 0.57 6.52
CA VAL A 188 -19.16 1.93 6.58
C VAL A 188 -20.28 2.89 6.22
N ASN A 189 -20.59 3.81 7.12
CA ASN A 189 -21.49 4.95 6.82
C ASN A 189 -21.00 5.69 5.56
N SER A 190 -21.92 5.99 4.67
CA SER A 190 -21.62 6.57 3.35
C SER A 190 -20.81 7.86 3.37
N ASN A 191 -20.75 8.59 4.49
CA ASN A 191 -20.13 9.91 4.59
C ASN A 191 -18.78 9.95 5.34
N VAL A 192 -18.16 8.80 5.61
CA VAL A 192 -16.94 8.77 6.43
C VAL A 192 -15.74 9.35 5.69
N VAL A 193 -15.63 9.14 4.38
CA VAL A 193 -14.56 9.73 3.56
C VAL A 193 -14.66 11.26 3.59
N GLU A 194 -15.84 11.81 3.44
CA GLU A 194 -16.09 13.26 3.46
C GLU A 194 -15.68 13.89 4.79
N VAL A 195 -15.96 13.22 5.89
CA VAL A 195 -15.57 13.70 7.23
C VAL A 195 -14.05 13.79 7.34
N HIS A 196 -13.31 12.76 6.90
CA HIS A 196 -11.86 12.78 6.97
C HIS A 196 -11.24 13.76 5.95
N ILE A 197 -11.82 13.93 4.76
CA ILE A 197 -11.39 14.96 3.80
C ILE A 197 -11.60 16.35 4.39
N SER A 198 -12.75 16.59 5.03
CA SER A 198 -13.02 17.87 5.69
C SER A 198 -12.01 18.16 6.80
N ALA A 199 -11.66 17.15 7.60
CA ALA A 199 -10.67 17.29 8.65
C ALA A 199 -9.26 17.57 8.08
N LEU A 200 -8.84 16.89 7.00
CA LEU A 200 -7.58 17.17 6.33
C LEU A 200 -7.51 18.58 5.76
N ARG A 201 -8.60 19.04 5.12
CA ARG A 201 -8.68 20.42 4.61
C ARG A 201 -8.54 21.48 5.70
N LYS A 202 -9.15 21.23 6.88
CA LYS A 202 -9.00 22.14 8.02
C LYS A 202 -7.57 22.21 8.54
N LYS A 203 -6.84 21.08 8.54
CA LYS A 203 -5.48 20.98 9.11
C LYS A 203 -4.39 21.38 8.13
N LEU A 204 -4.57 21.10 6.85
CA LEU A 204 -3.53 21.24 5.80
C LEU A 204 -3.91 22.24 4.69
N GLY A 205 -5.04 22.93 4.85
CA GLY A 205 -5.53 23.92 3.90
C GLY A 205 -6.61 23.39 2.95
N TYR A 206 -7.62 24.23 2.72
CA TYR A 206 -8.79 23.87 1.90
C TYR A 206 -8.45 23.62 0.43
N GLY A 207 -7.37 24.18 -0.06
CA GLY A 207 -6.89 24.00 -1.44
C GLY A 207 -6.18 22.67 -1.71
N LEU A 208 -5.89 21.87 -0.67
CA LEU A 208 -5.10 20.64 -0.81
C LEU A 208 -5.82 19.55 -1.62
N ILE A 209 -7.09 19.34 -1.35
CA ILE A 209 -7.88 18.28 -1.98
C ILE A 209 -9.07 18.92 -2.70
N HIS A 210 -9.18 18.72 -4.01
CA HIS A 210 -10.29 19.19 -4.81
C HIS A 210 -11.38 18.13 -4.95
N THR A 211 -12.64 18.53 -4.77
CA THR A 211 -13.79 17.69 -5.09
C THR A 211 -14.13 17.84 -6.57
N VAL A 212 -14.22 16.72 -7.28
CA VAL A 212 -14.77 16.66 -8.64
C VAL A 212 -16.14 16.02 -8.53
N HIS A 213 -17.17 16.87 -8.67
CA HIS A 213 -18.56 16.46 -8.45
C HIS A 213 -18.92 15.21 -9.27
N GLY A 214 -19.53 14.23 -8.60
CA GLY A 214 -19.95 12.97 -9.21
C GLY A 214 -18.81 11.98 -9.54
N GLN A 215 -17.54 12.37 -9.43
CA GLN A 215 -16.39 11.53 -9.82
C GLN A 215 -15.46 11.18 -8.66
N GLY A 216 -15.28 12.08 -7.67
CA GLY A 216 -14.43 11.83 -6.54
C GLY A 216 -13.54 13.01 -6.13
N TYR A 217 -12.30 12.71 -5.78
CA TYR A 217 -11.36 13.67 -5.20
C TYR A 217 -9.98 13.54 -5.84
N ARG A 218 -9.28 14.65 -5.94
CA ARG A 218 -7.89 14.69 -6.39
C ARG A 218 -7.07 15.64 -5.54
N LEU A 219 -5.78 15.37 -5.45
CA LEU A 219 -4.83 16.29 -4.85
C LEU A 219 -4.67 17.53 -5.76
N SER A 220 -4.49 18.71 -5.17
CA SER A 220 -4.20 19.93 -5.92
C SER A 220 -2.89 19.78 -6.71
N HIS A 221 -2.80 20.47 -7.86
CA HIS A 221 -1.52 20.61 -8.54
C HIS A 221 -0.76 21.81 -7.92
N PHE A 222 0.33 21.53 -7.22
CA PHE A 222 1.33 22.56 -6.98
C PHE A 222 2.27 22.56 -8.19
N SER A 223 2.27 23.64 -8.97
CA SER A 223 3.39 23.91 -9.87
C SER A 223 4.60 24.18 -8.98
N GLU A 224 5.66 23.40 -9.15
CA GLU A 224 6.97 23.75 -8.61
C GLU A 224 7.31 25.16 -9.15
N LYS A 225 7.07 26.17 -8.32
CA LYS A 225 7.69 27.46 -8.58
C LYS A 225 9.18 27.25 -8.37
N SER A 226 9.92 27.35 -9.46
CA SER A 226 11.37 27.39 -9.52
C SER A 226 11.93 28.13 -8.29
N ARG A 227 12.72 27.42 -7.52
CA ARG A 227 13.69 28.03 -6.63
C ARG A 227 15.01 28.18 -7.38
#